data_1db02acd183152ed06ca871c43458f37
#
_entry.id   1db02acd183152ed06ca871c43458f37
#
_cell.length_a   1.000
_cell.length_b   1.000
_cell.length_c   1.000
_cell.angle_alpha   90.00
_cell.angle_beta   90.00
_cell.angle_gamma   90.00
#
_symmetry.space_group_name_H-M   'P 1'
#
loop_
_entity.id
_entity.type
_entity.pdbx_description
1 polymer ?
#
loop_
_entity_poly.entity_id
_entity_poly.type
_entity_poly.pdbx_seq_one_letter_code
_entity_poly.pdbx_strand_id
1 'polypeptide(L)'
;VGSEMCIRDRTSGGDAPGMNPCVRAVVRTALYRGLECYGIRRGWNGLITGDIVRLDEKSVSHTINRGGTILYTARSQEFMTEEGQRRAVSTCKFLGLDSIIAIGGDGTFRGAQALSKYGINVIGIPGTIDNDISCTNYCIGFDTAANTAIECIDKLRDTMQSHERCSVVEVMGHRAGYLALYVGVAIGATAVLVPERPYCLLYTSPSPRDSTSS
;
A
#
# COMPACT_ATOMS: atom_id res chain seq x y z
N VAL A 1 3.57 -26.31 22.70
CA VAL A 1 2.53 -25.42 22.17
C VAL A 1 3.28 -24.39 21.36
N GLY A 2 3.36 -24.57 20.04
CA GLY A 2 4.00 -23.61 19.15
C GLY A 2 3.11 -22.37 19.02
N SER A 3 3.67 -21.18 19.20
CA SER A 3 2.95 -19.95 18.88
C SER A 3 2.89 -19.79 17.36
N GLU A 4 1.68 -19.68 16.82
CA GLU A 4 1.46 -19.52 15.41
C GLU A 4 1.33 -18.02 15.04
N MET A 5 2.14 -17.58 14.09
CA MET A 5 2.11 -16.22 13.60
C MET A 5 1.56 -16.18 12.18
N CYS A 6 0.50 -15.42 11.94
CA CYS A 6 -0.01 -15.18 10.60
C CYS A 6 0.53 -13.89 10.03
N ILE A 7 1.09 -13.97 8.82
CA ILE A 7 1.42 -12.79 8.04
C ILE A 7 0.26 -12.50 7.12
N ARG A 8 -0.15 -11.27 7.16
CA ARG A 8 -1.19 -10.79 6.30
C ARG A 8 -0.75 -9.58 5.53
N ASP A 9 -0.83 -9.69 4.24
CA ASP A 9 -0.79 -8.55 3.34
C ASP A 9 -2.20 -8.15 2.96
N ARG A 10 -2.52 -6.88 3.12
CA ARG A 10 -3.75 -6.32 2.61
C ARG A 10 -3.51 -4.93 2.03
N THR A 11 -3.91 -4.81 0.81
CA THR A 11 -4.24 -3.52 0.26
C THR A 11 -5.75 -3.45 0.05
N SER A 12 -6.39 -2.45 0.60
CA SER A 12 -7.80 -2.15 0.30
C SER A 12 -7.97 -1.58 -1.11
N GLY A 13 -6.91 -1.60 -1.90
CA GLY A 13 -6.94 -1.03 -3.23
C GLY A 13 -5.73 -1.23 -4.10
N GLY A 14 -4.55 -1.47 -3.56
CA GLY A 14 -3.33 -1.63 -4.35
C GLY A 14 -2.22 -2.32 -3.56
N ASP A 15 -1.24 -2.81 -4.25
CA ASP A 15 0.04 -3.25 -3.72
C ASP A 15 1.00 -2.04 -3.63
N ALA A 16 2.10 -2.22 -2.94
CA ALA A 16 3.18 -1.26 -2.90
C ALA A 16 4.52 -1.96 -3.16
N PRO A 17 5.47 -1.30 -3.83
CA PRO A 17 6.83 -1.82 -3.93
C PRO A 17 7.40 -2.08 -2.53
N GLY A 18 8.08 -3.22 -2.35
CA GLY A 18 8.64 -3.58 -1.04
C GLY A 18 7.74 -4.45 -0.15
N MET A 19 6.48 -4.71 -0.53
CA MET A 19 5.63 -5.64 0.23
C MET A 19 6.20 -7.06 0.24
N ASN A 20 6.66 -7.58 -0.88
CA ASN A 20 7.32 -8.89 -0.93
C ASN A 20 8.57 -8.98 -0.05
N PRO A 21 9.53 -8.03 -0.07
CA PRO A 21 10.60 -7.96 0.90
C PRO A 21 10.14 -7.95 2.35
N CYS A 22 9.07 -7.22 2.66
CA CYS A 22 8.48 -7.15 3.99
C CYS A 22 7.94 -8.52 4.43
N VAL A 23 7.11 -9.17 3.60
CA VAL A 23 6.61 -10.54 3.84
C VAL A 23 7.78 -11.49 4.07
N ARG A 24 8.80 -11.44 3.21
CA ARG A 24 10.00 -12.28 3.35
C ARG A 24 10.71 -12.03 4.69
N ALA A 25 10.89 -10.77 5.09
CA ALA A 25 11.56 -10.45 6.35
C ALA A 25 10.79 -11.02 7.55
N VAL A 26 9.46 -10.86 7.55
CA VAL A 26 8.60 -11.40 8.61
C VAL A 26 8.66 -12.93 8.65
N VAL A 27 8.48 -13.61 7.49
CA VAL A 27 8.54 -15.09 7.43
C VAL A 27 9.87 -15.61 7.94
N ARG A 28 10.98 -15.07 7.44
CA ARG A 28 12.32 -15.54 7.86
C ARG A 28 12.59 -15.27 9.33
N THR A 29 12.15 -14.13 9.86
CA THR A 29 12.30 -13.83 11.29
C THR A 29 11.46 -14.74 12.15
N ALA A 30 10.22 -15.04 11.75
CA ALA A 30 9.34 -15.98 12.44
C ALA A 30 9.97 -17.37 12.50
N LEU A 31 10.40 -17.91 11.35
CA LEU A 31 11.04 -19.22 11.28
C LEU A 31 12.35 -19.29 12.09
N TYR A 32 13.16 -18.23 12.05
CA TYR A 32 14.36 -18.13 12.90
C TYR A 32 14.04 -18.18 14.39
N ARG A 33 12.89 -17.67 14.80
CA ARG A 33 12.39 -17.72 16.17
C ARG A 33 11.66 -19.02 16.52
N GLY A 34 11.60 -19.98 15.61
CA GLY A 34 10.88 -21.25 15.79
C GLY A 34 9.36 -21.11 15.75
N LEU A 35 8.83 -20.04 15.17
CA LEU A 35 7.39 -19.80 15.02
C LEU A 35 6.90 -20.38 13.70
N GLU A 36 5.70 -20.93 13.69
CA GLU A 36 5.02 -21.28 12.45
C GLU A 36 4.44 -20.03 11.79
N CYS A 37 4.47 -20.01 10.46
CA CYS A 37 4.08 -18.84 9.70
C CYS A 37 3.09 -19.22 8.61
N TYR A 38 1.97 -18.50 8.56
CA TYR A 38 0.90 -18.69 7.59
C TYR A 38 0.67 -17.40 6.81
N GLY A 39 0.53 -17.49 5.50
CA GLY A 39 0.17 -16.40 4.62
C GLY A 39 -1.31 -16.43 4.29
N ILE A 40 -2.00 -15.35 4.55
CA ILE A 40 -3.41 -15.18 4.18
C ILE A 40 -3.45 -14.51 2.80
N ARG A 41 -3.93 -15.24 1.80
CA ARG A 41 -4.09 -14.71 0.45
C ARG A 41 -5.30 -13.80 0.34
N ARG A 42 -5.26 -12.85 -0.61
CA ARG A 42 -6.38 -11.93 -0.90
C ARG A 42 -6.87 -11.16 0.33
N GLY A 43 -5.99 -10.88 1.25
CA GLY A 43 -6.27 -10.00 2.39
C GLY A 43 -7.42 -10.48 3.29
N TRP A 44 -8.33 -9.57 3.72
CA TRP A 44 -9.43 -9.89 4.65
C TRP A 44 -10.44 -10.86 4.04
N ASN A 45 -10.53 -10.88 2.73
CA ASN A 45 -11.38 -11.86 2.06
C ASN A 45 -10.86 -13.28 2.28
N GLY A 46 -9.56 -13.47 2.12
CA GLY A 46 -8.95 -14.77 2.37
C GLY A 46 -9.06 -15.24 3.83
N LEU A 47 -9.08 -14.32 4.79
CA LEU A 47 -9.32 -14.68 6.18
C LEU A 47 -10.77 -15.15 6.41
N ILE A 48 -11.75 -14.54 5.72
CA ILE A 48 -13.15 -14.98 5.79
C ILE A 48 -13.34 -16.35 5.11
N THR A 49 -12.70 -16.54 3.96
CA THR A 49 -12.86 -17.75 3.14
C THR A 49 -11.92 -18.90 3.53
N GLY A 50 -10.92 -18.63 4.40
CA GLY A 50 -9.93 -19.63 4.79
C GLY A 50 -8.85 -19.88 3.72
N ASP A 51 -8.62 -18.94 2.79
CA ASP A 51 -7.54 -19.03 1.79
C ASP A 51 -6.17 -18.74 2.43
N ILE A 52 -5.66 -19.74 3.14
CA ILE A 52 -4.47 -19.63 3.99
C ILE A 52 -3.46 -20.70 3.57
N VAL A 53 -2.20 -20.32 3.47
CA VAL A 53 -1.11 -21.19 3.07
C VAL A 53 0.01 -21.14 4.11
N ARG A 54 0.59 -22.28 4.44
CA ARG A 54 1.80 -22.33 5.27
C ARG A 54 2.97 -21.77 4.49
N LEU A 55 3.73 -20.89 5.13
CA LEU A 55 4.91 -20.25 4.53
C LEU A 55 6.17 -20.83 5.15
N ASP A 56 7.10 -21.22 4.27
CA ASP A 56 8.43 -21.68 4.58
C ASP A 56 9.51 -20.78 3.94
N GLU A 57 10.78 -21.12 4.12
CA GLU A 57 11.88 -20.38 3.52
C GLU A 57 11.82 -20.37 1.98
N LYS A 58 11.34 -21.47 1.38
CA LYS A 58 11.24 -21.60 -0.09
C LYS A 58 10.13 -20.75 -0.65
N SER A 59 9.01 -20.63 0.06
CA SER A 59 7.86 -19.83 -0.34
C SER A 59 8.20 -18.36 -0.54
N VAL A 60 9.19 -17.84 0.19
CA VAL A 60 9.65 -16.47 0.10
C VAL A 60 11.01 -16.31 -0.59
N SER A 61 11.51 -17.39 -1.23
CA SER A 61 12.73 -17.32 -2.03
C SER A 61 12.52 -16.47 -3.28
N HIS A 62 13.56 -15.73 -3.68
CA HIS A 62 13.56 -14.91 -4.91
C HIS A 62 12.40 -13.90 -4.99
N THR A 63 11.85 -13.46 -3.86
CA THR A 63 10.76 -12.49 -3.83
C THR A 63 11.22 -11.05 -3.57
N ILE A 64 12.46 -10.86 -3.11
CA ILE A 64 12.98 -9.55 -2.68
C ILE A 64 12.99 -8.51 -3.81
N ASN A 65 13.21 -8.92 -5.04
CA ASN A 65 13.30 -8.05 -6.22
C ASN A 65 11.99 -8.02 -7.02
N ARG A 66 10.92 -8.64 -6.51
CA ARG A 66 9.61 -8.67 -7.19
C ARG A 66 8.71 -7.59 -6.62
N GLY A 67 8.15 -6.77 -7.51
CA GLY A 67 7.06 -5.87 -7.16
C GLY A 67 5.77 -6.65 -6.82
N GLY A 68 4.76 -5.93 -6.37
CA GLY A 68 3.51 -6.53 -5.94
C GLY A 68 3.63 -7.34 -4.65
N THR A 69 2.74 -8.30 -4.48
CA THR A 69 2.75 -9.21 -3.33
C THR A 69 2.40 -10.64 -3.74
N ILE A 70 3.18 -11.61 -3.20
CA ILE A 70 2.96 -13.06 -3.40
C ILE A 70 1.67 -13.55 -2.75
N LEU A 71 1.11 -12.78 -1.80
CA LEU A 71 -0.12 -13.13 -1.08
C LEU A 71 -1.38 -12.57 -1.75
N TYR A 72 -1.24 -11.90 -2.89
CA TYR A 72 -2.32 -11.24 -3.62
C TYR A 72 -3.08 -10.21 -2.78
N THR A 73 -3.84 -9.38 -3.44
CA THR A 73 -4.66 -8.34 -2.81
C THR A 73 -6.11 -8.44 -3.28
N ALA A 74 -7.06 -8.16 -2.39
CA ALA A 74 -8.46 -8.03 -2.75
C ALA A 74 -9.19 -7.09 -1.80
N ARG A 75 -10.09 -6.30 -2.34
CA ARG A 75 -11.05 -5.55 -1.54
C ARG A 75 -12.09 -6.51 -0.97
N SER A 76 -12.44 -6.37 0.31
CA SER A 76 -13.49 -7.16 0.95
C SER A 76 -14.57 -6.25 1.52
N GLN A 77 -15.67 -6.14 0.83
CA GLN A 77 -16.85 -5.45 1.34
C GLN A 77 -17.48 -6.23 2.50
N GLU A 78 -17.47 -7.56 2.43
CA GLU A 78 -17.99 -8.44 3.47
C GLU A 78 -17.31 -8.21 4.83
N PHE A 79 -15.99 -7.95 4.83
CA PHE A 79 -15.26 -7.68 6.07
C PHE A 79 -15.66 -6.34 6.73
N MET A 80 -16.29 -5.44 6.03
CA MET A 80 -16.81 -4.20 6.61
C MET A 80 -18.05 -4.45 7.48
N THR A 81 -18.70 -5.61 7.36
CA THR A 81 -19.83 -6.02 8.17
C THR A 81 -19.38 -6.74 9.44
N GLU A 82 -20.18 -6.66 10.51
CA GLU A 82 -19.90 -7.41 11.75
C GLU A 82 -19.89 -8.93 11.52
N GLU A 83 -20.74 -9.42 10.64
CA GLU A 83 -20.80 -10.84 10.31
C GLU A 83 -19.51 -11.32 9.66
N GLY A 84 -19.00 -10.60 8.67
CA GLY A 84 -17.71 -10.90 8.04
C GLY A 84 -16.54 -10.85 9.04
N GLN A 85 -16.54 -9.90 9.97
CA GLN A 85 -15.54 -9.83 11.04
C GLN A 85 -15.63 -11.04 11.98
N ARG A 86 -16.83 -11.44 12.40
CA ARG A 86 -17.04 -12.64 13.24
C ARG A 86 -16.58 -13.92 12.55
N ARG A 87 -16.87 -14.07 11.24
CA ARG A 87 -16.37 -15.20 10.44
C ARG A 87 -14.85 -15.22 10.40
N ALA A 88 -14.22 -14.07 10.16
CA ALA A 88 -12.75 -13.94 10.18
C ALA A 88 -12.16 -14.33 11.56
N VAL A 89 -12.77 -13.88 12.64
CA VAL A 89 -12.36 -14.26 14.01
C VAL A 89 -12.53 -15.77 14.26
N SER A 90 -13.64 -16.36 13.78
CA SER A 90 -13.83 -17.81 13.86
C SER A 90 -12.73 -18.57 13.15
N THR A 91 -12.31 -18.12 11.96
CA THR A 91 -11.19 -18.71 11.21
C THR A 91 -9.90 -18.61 12.00
N CYS A 92 -9.60 -17.44 12.60
CA CYS A 92 -8.42 -17.28 13.46
C CYS A 92 -8.41 -18.29 14.62
N LYS A 93 -9.54 -18.41 15.32
CA LYS A 93 -9.68 -19.33 16.45
C LYS A 93 -9.60 -20.80 16.03
N PHE A 94 -10.21 -21.14 14.91
CA PHE A 94 -10.17 -22.51 14.36
C PHE A 94 -8.74 -22.95 14.01
N LEU A 95 -7.94 -22.02 13.46
CA LEU A 95 -6.56 -22.28 13.10
C LEU A 95 -5.57 -22.06 14.25
N GLY A 96 -6.04 -21.63 15.42
CA GLY A 96 -5.16 -21.38 16.58
C GLY A 96 -4.20 -20.21 16.40
N LEU A 97 -4.56 -19.19 15.63
CA LEU A 97 -3.68 -18.07 15.32
C LEU A 97 -3.54 -17.13 16.53
N ASP A 98 -2.35 -17.01 17.06
CA ASP A 98 -2.05 -16.15 18.22
C ASP A 98 -1.97 -14.66 17.85
N SER A 99 -1.46 -14.35 16.65
CA SER A 99 -1.29 -12.97 16.22
C SER A 99 -1.29 -12.83 14.70
N ILE A 100 -1.64 -11.64 14.23
CA ILE A 100 -1.68 -11.28 12.81
C ILE A 100 -0.71 -10.11 12.57
N ILE A 101 0.14 -10.21 11.56
CA ILE A 101 0.91 -9.09 11.04
C ILE A 101 0.20 -8.59 9.78
N ALA A 102 -0.28 -7.34 9.83
CA ALA A 102 -1.00 -6.71 8.75
C ALA A 102 -0.10 -5.71 8.03
N ILE A 103 0.23 -5.97 6.76
CA ILE A 103 1.06 -5.11 5.92
C ILE A 103 0.14 -4.35 4.96
N GLY A 104 0.19 -3.03 4.95
CA GLY A 104 -0.64 -2.25 4.03
C GLY A 104 -0.92 -0.82 4.49
N GLY A 105 -1.93 -0.18 3.90
CA GLY A 105 -2.32 1.20 4.15
C GLY A 105 -3.48 1.37 5.16
N ASP A 106 -4.08 2.56 5.18
CA ASP A 106 -5.15 2.97 6.10
C ASP A 106 -6.31 1.94 6.19
N GLY A 107 -6.84 1.49 5.06
CA GLY A 107 -7.91 0.49 5.07
C GLY A 107 -7.50 -0.85 5.70
N THR A 108 -6.22 -1.23 5.64
CA THR A 108 -5.68 -2.40 6.32
C THR A 108 -5.69 -2.20 7.83
N PHE A 109 -5.27 -1.03 8.29
CA PHE A 109 -5.21 -0.73 9.72
C PHE A 109 -6.59 -0.57 10.35
N ARG A 110 -7.57 -0.02 9.64
CA ARG A 110 -8.97 -0.02 10.09
C ARG A 110 -9.49 -1.45 10.31
N GLY A 111 -9.19 -2.35 9.39
CA GLY A 111 -9.53 -3.76 9.55
C GLY A 111 -8.77 -4.44 10.70
N ALA A 112 -7.51 -4.11 10.90
CA ALA A 112 -6.70 -4.57 12.03
C ALA A 112 -7.30 -4.12 13.37
N GLN A 113 -7.70 -2.85 13.46
CA GLN A 113 -8.37 -2.30 14.63
C GLN A 113 -9.71 -3.00 14.92
N ALA A 114 -10.47 -3.35 13.88
CA ALA A 114 -11.71 -4.10 14.05
C ALA A 114 -11.46 -5.48 14.66
N LEU A 115 -10.44 -6.21 14.20
CA LEU A 115 -10.06 -7.52 14.76
C LEU A 115 -9.52 -7.43 16.19
N SER A 116 -8.78 -6.39 16.52
CA SER A 116 -8.28 -6.17 17.87
C SER A 116 -9.41 -6.04 18.90
N LYS A 117 -10.57 -5.52 18.51
CA LYS A 117 -11.77 -5.46 19.39
C LYS A 117 -12.28 -6.85 19.78
N TYR A 118 -12.00 -7.87 18.99
CA TYR A 118 -12.35 -9.26 19.26
C TYR A 118 -11.26 -10.05 19.98
N GLY A 119 -10.20 -9.35 20.45
CA GLY A 119 -9.12 -9.97 21.21
C GLY A 119 -8.03 -10.64 20.38
N ILE A 120 -7.98 -10.38 19.06
CA ILE A 120 -6.88 -10.85 18.19
C ILE A 120 -5.73 -9.84 18.27
N ASN A 121 -4.52 -10.31 18.57
CA ASN A 121 -3.33 -9.48 18.53
C ASN A 121 -2.96 -9.14 17.09
N VAL A 122 -2.87 -7.85 16.77
CA VAL A 122 -2.51 -7.42 15.42
C VAL A 122 -1.37 -6.41 15.47
N ILE A 123 -0.33 -6.65 14.65
CA ILE A 123 0.78 -5.72 14.42
C ILE A 123 0.64 -5.16 13.00
N GLY A 124 0.62 -3.84 12.87
CA GLY A 124 0.56 -3.16 11.58
C GLY A 124 1.94 -2.77 11.05
N ILE A 125 2.21 -3.04 9.78
CA ILE A 125 3.39 -2.55 9.07
C ILE A 125 2.91 -1.66 7.93
N PRO A 126 3.27 -0.35 7.91
CA PRO A 126 2.81 0.57 6.89
C PRO A 126 3.47 0.27 5.54
N GLY A 127 2.66 -0.15 4.57
CA GLY A 127 3.07 -0.47 3.20
C GLY A 127 2.07 0.14 2.21
N THR A 128 2.35 1.34 1.73
CA THR A 128 1.53 2.08 0.76
C THR A 128 2.37 3.13 0.06
N ILE A 129 2.04 3.44 -1.19
CA ILE A 129 2.67 4.52 -1.94
C ILE A 129 2.08 5.90 -1.61
N ASP A 130 0.93 5.95 -0.94
CA ASP A 130 0.21 7.20 -0.65
C ASP A 130 0.85 8.00 0.48
N ASN A 131 1.62 7.35 1.35
CA ASN A 131 2.27 7.91 2.54
C ASN A 131 1.32 8.68 3.47
N ASP A 132 0.07 8.21 3.55
CA ASP A 132 -1.05 8.85 4.27
C ASP A 132 -1.27 8.29 5.69
N ILE A 133 -0.30 7.54 6.23
CA ILE A 133 -0.37 6.92 7.55
C ILE A 133 0.28 7.85 8.58
N SER A 134 -0.53 8.42 9.47
CA SER A 134 -0.11 9.43 10.44
C SER A 134 0.90 8.95 11.51
N CYS A 135 1.04 7.64 11.70
CA CYS A 135 1.95 7.10 12.72
C CYS A 135 3.40 6.90 12.22
N THR A 136 3.69 7.22 10.97
CA THR A 136 5.04 7.08 10.40
C THR A 136 5.34 8.22 9.44
N ASN A 137 6.62 8.57 9.32
CA ASN A 137 7.09 9.54 8.34
C ASN A 137 7.18 8.96 6.93
N TYR A 138 7.45 7.67 6.82
CA TYR A 138 7.60 6.95 5.55
C TYR A 138 6.90 5.61 5.60
N CYS A 139 6.17 5.31 4.53
CA CYS A 139 5.59 3.99 4.29
C CYS A 139 6.47 3.17 3.34
N ILE A 140 6.49 1.86 3.53
CA ILE A 140 7.15 0.94 2.60
C ILE A 140 6.51 1.11 1.21
N GLY A 141 7.32 1.43 0.23
CA GLY A 141 6.91 1.60 -1.17
C GLY A 141 6.84 3.03 -1.66
N PHE A 142 6.75 4.03 -0.78
CA PHE A 142 6.67 5.44 -1.17
C PHE A 142 7.89 5.90 -1.98
N ASP A 143 9.11 5.71 -1.44
CA ASP A 143 10.33 6.14 -2.12
C ASP A 143 10.54 5.45 -3.47
N THR A 144 10.26 4.16 -3.55
CA THR A 144 10.37 3.41 -4.81
C THR A 144 9.36 3.92 -5.84
N ALA A 145 8.13 4.20 -5.42
CA ALA A 145 7.11 4.78 -6.31
C ALA A 145 7.49 6.18 -6.78
N ALA A 146 8.03 7.02 -5.89
CA ALA A 146 8.51 8.35 -6.22
C ALA A 146 9.65 8.31 -7.23
N ASN A 147 10.66 7.47 -7.02
CA ASN A 147 11.77 7.30 -7.96
C ASN A 147 11.31 6.77 -9.32
N THR A 148 10.38 5.83 -9.34
CA THR A 148 9.80 5.32 -10.59
C THR A 148 9.06 6.43 -11.35
N ALA A 149 8.27 7.24 -10.65
CA ALA A 149 7.56 8.36 -11.26
C ALA A 149 8.54 9.41 -11.83
N ILE A 150 9.59 9.77 -11.08
CA ILE A 150 10.65 10.69 -11.53
C ILE A 150 11.29 10.15 -12.80
N GLU A 151 11.73 8.89 -12.82
CA GLU A 151 12.36 8.26 -13.99
C GLU A 151 11.43 8.28 -15.22
N CYS A 152 10.16 8.00 -15.04
CA CYS A 152 9.18 8.04 -16.12
C CYS A 152 8.98 9.45 -16.68
N ILE A 153 8.92 10.45 -15.80
CA ILE A 153 8.71 11.84 -16.19
C ILE A 153 9.95 12.42 -16.88
N ASP A 154 11.14 12.09 -16.42
CA ASP A 154 12.40 12.51 -17.05
C ASP A 154 12.46 12.02 -18.50
N LYS A 155 12.06 10.79 -18.78
CA LYS A 155 11.99 10.26 -20.15
C LYS A 155 10.97 11.01 -21.04
N LEU A 156 9.91 11.56 -20.45
CA LEU A 156 8.92 12.38 -21.17
C LEU A 156 9.42 13.81 -21.42
N ARG A 157 10.22 14.34 -20.49
CA ARG A 157 10.70 15.74 -20.49
C ARG A 157 11.49 16.07 -21.76
N ASP A 158 12.40 15.19 -22.17
CA ASP A 158 13.26 15.41 -23.34
C ASP A 158 12.43 15.63 -24.61
N THR A 159 11.41 14.78 -24.80
CA THR A 159 10.50 14.87 -25.93
C THR A 159 9.60 16.11 -25.85
N MET A 160 9.12 16.46 -24.66
CA MET A 160 8.27 17.64 -24.47
C MET A 160 8.99 18.93 -24.80
N GLN A 161 10.24 19.06 -24.33
CA GLN A 161 11.08 20.22 -24.61
C GLN A 161 11.34 20.38 -26.12
N SER A 162 11.64 19.29 -26.81
CA SER A 162 11.89 19.29 -28.26
C SER A 162 10.69 19.73 -29.09
N HIS A 163 9.47 19.57 -28.57
CA HIS A 163 8.23 19.90 -29.24
C HIS A 163 7.52 21.15 -28.67
N GLU A 164 8.17 21.88 -27.74
CA GLU A 164 7.59 23.04 -27.06
C GLU A 164 6.21 22.74 -26.47
N ARG A 165 6.06 21.57 -25.83
CA ARG A 165 4.79 21.10 -25.26
C ARG A 165 4.79 21.21 -23.74
N CYS A 166 3.60 21.48 -23.19
CA CYS A 166 3.32 21.30 -21.77
C CYS A 166 2.68 19.93 -21.58
N SER A 167 3.12 19.18 -20.58
CA SER A 167 2.49 17.93 -20.17
C SER A 167 1.89 18.03 -18.79
N VAL A 168 0.72 17.46 -18.65
CA VAL A 168 0.08 17.23 -17.36
C VAL A 168 0.26 15.75 -17.01
N VAL A 169 0.91 15.48 -15.88
CA VAL A 169 1.16 14.13 -15.42
C VAL A 169 0.36 13.87 -14.15
N GLU A 170 -0.49 12.86 -14.17
CA GLU A 170 -1.21 12.40 -13.01
C GLU A 170 -0.44 11.26 -12.33
N VAL A 171 -0.28 11.38 -11.01
CA VAL A 171 0.29 10.32 -10.16
C VAL A 171 -0.75 9.84 -9.17
N MET A 172 -0.62 8.60 -8.72
CA MET A 172 -1.49 8.07 -7.66
C MET A 172 -1.19 8.77 -6.33
N GLY A 173 -2.05 8.59 -5.34
CA GLY A 173 -1.88 9.19 -4.01
C GLY A 173 -3.17 9.13 -3.19
N HIS A 174 -4.22 8.51 -3.72
CA HIS A 174 -5.55 8.40 -3.10
C HIS A 174 -6.12 9.80 -2.76
N ARG A 175 -6.11 10.19 -1.49
CA ARG A 175 -6.57 11.51 -1.02
C ARG A 175 -5.43 12.38 -0.50
N ALA A 176 -4.18 11.93 -0.68
CA ALA A 176 -2.99 12.61 -0.21
C ALA A 176 -2.10 13.02 -1.38
N GLY A 177 -1.63 14.24 -1.36
CA GLY A 177 -0.77 14.82 -2.38
C GLY A 177 0.73 14.59 -2.16
N TYR A 178 1.13 13.73 -1.23
CA TYR A 178 2.54 13.52 -0.89
C TYR A 178 3.37 13.09 -2.09
N LEU A 179 2.89 12.09 -2.84
CA LEU A 179 3.62 11.59 -4.00
C LEU A 179 3.73 12.66 -5.10
N ALA A 180 2.63 13.35 -5.40
CA ALA A 180 2.61 14.42 -6.38
C ALA A 180 3.55 15.57 -6.00
N LEU A 181 3.53 15.99 -4.72
CA LEU A 181 4.38 17.05 -4.21
C LEU A 181 5.86 16.67 -4.27
N TYR A 182 6.20 15.47 -3.77
CA TYR A 182 7.58 15.00 -3.73
C TYR A 182 8.16 14.89 -5.14
N VAL A 183 7.45 14.22 -6.04
CA VAL A 183 7.86 14.06 -7.44
C VAL A 183 7.92 15.41 -8.14
N GLY A 184 6.90 16.25 -7.99
CA GLY A 184 6.83 17.55 -8.65
C GLY A 184 7.97 18.49 -8.24
N VAL A 185 8.35 18.51 -6.97
CA VAL A 185 9.52 19.27 -6.49
C VAL A 185 10.83 18.68 -7.06
N ALA A 186 10.97 17.36 -7.03
CA ALA A 186 12.18 16.68 -7.50
C ALA A 186 12.48 16.93 -8.99
N ILE A 187 11.44 16.94 -9.83
CA ILE A 187 11.57 17.20 -11.26
C ILE A 187 11.56 18.69 -11.63
N GLY A 188 11.31 19.59 -10.68
CA GLY A 188 11.16 21.03 -10.96
C GLY A 188 9.93 21.34 -11.79
N ALA A 189 8.78 20.75 -11.45
CA ALA A 189 7.51 21.01 -12.15
C ALA A 189 7.10 22.48 -12.02
N THR A 190 6.54 23.04 -13.08
CA THR A 190 6.04 24.43 -13.09
C THR A 190 4.89 24.64 -12.08
N ALA A 191 4.05 23.63 -11.90
CA ALA A 191 2.99 23.63 -10.91
C ALA A 191 2.73 22.19 -10.39
N VAL A 192 2.35 22.10 -9.12
CA VAL A 192 1.93 20.84 -8.50
C VAL A 192 0.55 21.05 -7.89
N LEU A 193 -0.40 20.24 -8.34
CA LEU A 193 -1.77 20.27 -7.85
C LEU A 193 -1.95 19.13 -6.84
N VAL A 194 -2.35 19.46 -5.63
CA VAL A 194 -2.55 18.49 -4.55
C VAL A 194 -3.96 18.64 -3.97
N PRO A 195 -4.60 17.54 -3.53
CA PRO A 195 -5.98 17.58 -3.04
C PRO A 195 -6.14 18.40 -1.75
N GLU A 196 -5.07 18.61 -0.98
CA GLU A 196 -5.10 19.38 0.28
C GLU A 196 -5.24 20.89 0.08
N ARG A 197 -5.00 21.38 -1.12
CA ARG A 197 -5.11 22.80 -1.45
C ARG A 197 -6.11 23.04 -2.58
N PRO A 198 -7.11 23.87 -2.38
CA PRO A 198 -7.97 24.30 -3.47
C PRO A 198 -7.13 25.07 -4.50
N TYR A 199 -7.34 24.78 -5.75
CA TYR A 199 -6.65 25.44 -6.86
C TYR A 199 -7.66 25.91 -7.90
N CYS A 200 -7.27 26.97 -8.61
CA CYS A 200 -8.00 27.45 -9.77
C CYS A 200 -7.05 27.42 -10.97
N LEU A 201 -7.34 26.59 -11.95
CA LEU A 201 -6.50 26.43 -13.14
C LEU A 201 -6.30 27.76 -13.89
N LEU A 202 -7.28 28.62 -13.86
CA LEU A 202 -7.21 29.94 -14.51
C LEU A 202 -6.08 30.81 -13.94
N TYR A 203 -5.82 30.73 -12.62
CA TYR A 203 -4.78 31.53 -11.98
C TYR A 203 -3.43 30.80 -11.95
N THR A 204 -3.41 29.47 -11.89
CA THR A 204 -2.17 28.69 -11.80
C THR A 204 -1.55 28.40 -13.16
N SER A 205 -2.36 28.33 -14.21
CA SER A 205 -1.90 28.05 -15.58
C SER A 205 -2.80 28.82 -16.58
N PRO A 206 -2.70 30.15 -16.61
CA PRO A 206 -3.52 30.94 -17.52
C PRO A 206 -3.19 30.62 -18.98
N SER A 207 -4.22 30.40 -19.79
CA SER A 207 -4.07 30.23 -21.22
C SER A 207 -3.87 31.61 -21.89
N PRO A 208 -3.07 31.68 -22.97
CA PRO A 208 -2.98 32.93 -23.76
C PRO A 208 -4.32 33.45 -24.27
N ARG A 209 -5.35 32.61 -24.35
CA ARG A 209 -6.71 33.00 -24.72
C ARG A 209 -7.44 33.74 -23.59
N ASP A 210 -7.04 33.52 -22.34
CA ASP A 210 -7.67 34.13 -21.17
C ASP A 210 -7.26 35.61 -21.01
N SER A 211 -6.11 35.98 -21.57
CA SER A 211 -5.61 37.37 -21.55
C SER A 211 -6.26 38.30 -22.57
N THR A 212 -7.08 37.76 -23.48
CA THR A 212 -7.75 38.52 -24.54
C THR A 212 -9.22 38.84 -24.27
N SER A 213 -9.74 38.49 -23.10
CA SER A 213 -11.13 38.68 -22.67
C SER A 213 -11.31 39.85 -21.69
N SER A 214 -10.44 40.87 -21.70
CA SER A 214 -10.58 42.13 -20.96
C SER A 214 -10.93 43.28 -21.86
#